data_8e0a654922a23772d08988a97163adea
#
_entry.id   8e0a654922a23772d08988a97163adea
#
_cell.length_a   1.000
_cell.length_b   1.000
_cell.length_c   1.000
_cell.angle_alpha   90.00
_cell.angle_beta   90.00
_cell.angle_gamma   90.00
#
_symmetry.space_group_name_H-M   'P 1'
#
loop_
_entity.id
_entity.type
_entity.pdbx_description
1 polymer ?
#
loop_
_entity_poly.entity_id
_entity_poly.type
_entity_poly.pdbx_seq_one_letter_code
_entity_poly.pdbx_strand_id
1 'polypeptide(L)'
;MNQPTIEPSTRRSFLRDGARLCGVTGLAALGGVLANRTQAQEWVWQIDPQKCVRCGNCATKCVLEQSAVKCVHAFAMCGYCNLCTGYFEPEPNALTTAAENQLCPTAAIKRSFVEDPYYEYTIDEQLCIGCAKCVEGCNRFGNGSLFLQIRHDRCVHCNECAIARTCPGDAFRRVPASQPYLLKTTHAH
;
A
#
# COMPACT_ATOMS: atom_id res chain seq x y z
N MET A 1 70.24 -13.63 -2.88
CA MET A 1 69.33 -12.75 -3.61
C MET A 1 68.95 -13.47 -4.90
N ASN A 2 67.78 -14.14 -4.92
CA ASN A 2 67.23 -14.81 -6.12
C ASN A 2 66.50 -13.79 -6.96
N GLN A 3 66.99 -13.44 -8.11
CA GLN A 3 66.24 -12.68 -9.10
C GLN A 3 65.22 -13.58 -9.78
N PRO A 4 63.97 -13.14 -9.96
CA PRO A 4 62.99 -13.91 -10.72
C PRO A 4 63.40 -13.89 -12.21
N THR A 5 63.68 -15.06 -12.79
CA THR A 5 63.93 -15.26 -14.24
C THR A 5 62.56 -15.07 -14.94
N ILE A 6 62.39 -13.95 -15.69
CA ILE A 6 61.28 -13.72 -16.57
C ILE A 6 61.42 -14.57 -17.80
N GLU A 7 60.73 -15.70 -17.92
CA GLU A 7 60.62 -16.48 -19.11
C GLU A 7 59.96 -15.72 -20.25
N PRO A 8 60.48 -15.76 -21.49
CA PRO A 8 59.86 -15.08 -22.63
C PRO A 8 58.48 -15.73 -22.95
N SER A 9 57.42 -15.00 -22.87
CA SER A 9 56.09 -15.49 -23.19
C SER A 9 55.98 -15.81 -24.68
N THR A 10 55.64 -17.04 -25.02
CA THR A 10 55.44 -17.47 -26.43
C THR A 10 54.06 -16.91 -26.86
N ARG A 11 53.90 -16.59 -28.18
CA ARG A 11 52.61 -16.09 -28.73
C ARG A 11 51.42 -16.96 -28.34
N ARG A 12 51.63 -18.28 -28.19
CA ARG A 12 50.61 -19.24 -27.79
C ARG A 12 50.20 -19.12 -26.32
N SER A 13 51.16 -18.85 -25.41
CA SER A 13 50.83 -18.60 -24.00
C SER A 13 50.07 -17.28 -23.81
N PHE A 14 50.48 -16.23 -24.52
CA PHE A 14 49.81 -14.95 -24.52
C PHE A 14 48.33 -15.05 -24.95
N LEU A 15 48.04 -15.74 -26.08
CA LEU A 15 46.66 -15.94 -26.54
C LEU A 15 45.85 -16.78 -25.58
N ARG A 16 46.42 -17.80 -24.97
CA ARG A 16 45.74 -18.66 -23.98
C ARG A 16 45.40 -17.89 -22.70
N ASP A 17 46.33 -17.08 -22.23
CA ASP A 17 46.15 -16.31 -21.01
C ASP A 17 45.20 -15.12 -21.23
N GLY A 18 45.22 -14.50 -22.42
CA GLY A 18 44.24 -13.53 -22.86
C GLY A 18 42.82 -14.10 -22.94
N ALA A 19 42.65 -15.29 -23.52
CA ALA A 19 41.36 -15.97 -23.59
C ALA A 19 40.81 -16.33 -22.19
N ARG A 20 41.70 -16.76 -21.27
CA ARG A 20 41.33 -17.04 -19.87
C ARG A 20 40.90 -15.78 -19.15
N LEU A 21 41.61 -14.68 -19.33
CA LEU A 21 41.27 -13.39 -18.72
C LEU A 21 39.88 -12.88 -19.22
N CYS A 22 39.67 -12.94 -20.53
CA CYS A 22 38.37 -12.58 -21.11
C CYS A 22 37.23 -13.47 -20.62
N GLY A 23 37.48 -14.78 -20.45
CA GLY A 23 36.49 -15.71 -19.90
C GLY A 23 36.16 -15.41 -18.43
N VAL A 24 37.14 -15.14 -17.59
CA VAL A 24 36.92 -14.80 -16.17
C VAL A 24 36.24 -13.47 -16.02
N THR A 25 36.62 -12.44 -16.77
CA THR A 25 35.94 -11.11 -16.73
C THR A 25 34.53 -11.19 -17.26
N GLY A 26 34.28 -11.97 -18.33
CA GLY A 26 32.93 -12.21 -18.84
C GLY A 26 32.03 -12.91 -17.84
N LEU A 27 32.49 -13.95 -17.15
CA LEU A 27 31.77 -14.65 -16.10
C LEU A 27 31.51 -13.74 -14.89
N ALA A 28 32.49 -12.94 -14.48
CA ALA A 28 32.33 -11.99 -13.39
C ALA A 28 31.30 -10.90 -13.72
N ALA A 29 31.29 -10.38 -14.95
CA ALA A 29 30.31 -9.42 -15.42
C ALA A 29 28.89 -10.03 -15.46
N LEU A 30 28.74 -11.27 -15.97
CA LEU A 30 27.45 -11.99 -15.95
C LEU A 30 26.98 -12.22 -14.52
N GLY A 31 27.84 -12.67 -13.63
CA GLY A 31 27.55 -12.86 -12.21
C GLY A 31 27.09 -11.57 -11.54
N GLY A 32 27.75 -10.45 -11.84
CA GLY A 32 27.36 -9.13 -11.33
C GLY A 32 25.99 -8.68 -11.84
N VAL A 33 25.68 -8.91 -13.11
CA VAL A 33 24.35 -8.59 -13.68
C VAL A 33 23.25 -9.46 -13.07
N LEU A 34 23.51 -10.75 -12.86
CA LEU A 34 22.56 -11.67 -12.22
C LEU A 34 22.35 -11.31 -10.76
N ALA A 35 23.42 -11.02 -10.01
CA ALA A 35 23.31 -10.58 -8.61
C ALA A 35 22.53 -9.27 -8.46
N ASN A 36 22.70 -8.33 -9.40
CA ASN A 36 21.95 -7.08 -9.38
C ASN A 36 20.48 -7.27 -9.75
N ARG A 37 20.13 -8.28 -10.54
CA ARG A 37 18.73 -8.63 -10.84
C ARG A 37 17.99 -9.25 -9.66
N THR A 38 18.70 -9.96 -8.78
CA THR A 38 18.10 -10.55 -7.56
C THR A 38 17.77 -9.49 -6.50
N GLN A 39 18.34 -8.28 -6.62
CA GLN A 39 18.01 -7.13 -5.77
C GLN A 39 17.00 -6.18 -6.43
N ALA A 40 16.32 -6.59 -7.50
CA ALA A 40 15.28 -5.78 -8.12
C ALA A 40 14.22 -5.51 -7.06
N GLN A 41 14.13 -4.26 -6.63
CA GLN A 41 13.15 -3.82 -5.64
C GLN A 41 11.76 -4.07 -6.20
N GLU A 42 10.99 -4.91 -5.53
CA GLU A 42 9.60 -5.15 -5.89
C GLU A 42 8.77 -3.89 -5.60
N TRP A 43 7.94 -3.50 -6.56
CA TRP A 43 7.10 -2.32 -6.48
C TRP A 43 5.64 -2.72 -6.44
N VAL A 44 4.93 -2.19 -5.48
CA VAL A 44 3.49 -2.44 -5.29
C VAL A 44 2.67 -1.17 -5.42
N TRP A 45 1.39 -1.30 -5.76
CA TRP A 45 0.48 -0.17 -5.80
C TRP A 45 0.04 0.23 -4.41
N GLN A 46 0.00 1.54 -4.12
CA GLN A 46 -0.60 2.06 -2.90
C GLN A 46 -1.31 3.38 -3.18
N ILE A 47 -2.26 3.73 -2.30
CA ILE A 47 -3.02 4.97 -2.34
C ILE A 47 -2.32 6.00 -1.47
N ASP A 48 -2.09 7.18 -2.04
CA ASP A 48 -1.67 8.36 -1.31
C ASP A 48 -2.90 8.99 -0.63
N PRO A 49 -2.98 8.95 0.72
CA PRO A 49 -4.15 9.47 1.43
C PRO A 49 -4.36 10.97 1.23
N GLN A 50 -3.29 11.73 0.95
CA GLN A 50 -3.35 13.19 0.75
C GLN A 50 -3.97 13.56 -0.61
N LYS A 51 -3.77 12.71 -1.62
CA LYS A 51 -4.32 12.91 -2.96
C LYS A 51 -5.70 12.30 -3.15
N CYS A 52 -6.12 11.44 -2.23
CA CYS A 52 -7.38 10.73 -2.35
C CYS A 52 -8.59 11.67 -2.26
N VAL A 53 -9.34 11.80 -3.35
CA VAL A 53 -10.55 12.62 -3.44
C VAL A 53 -11.83 11.86 -3.05
N ARG A 54 -11.71 10.64 -2.55
CA ARG A 54 -12.81 9.84 -1.98
C ARG A 54 -13.96 9.54 -2.95
N CYS A 55 -13.68 9.47 -4.25
CA CYS A 55 -14.67 9.34 -5.33
C CYS A 55 -15.44 8.00 -5.36
N GLY A 56 -15.00 6.98 -4.61
CA GLY A 56 -15.66 5.67 -4.56
C GLY A 56 -15.27 4.69 -5.68
N ASN A 57 -14.51 5.09 -6.70
CA ASN A 57 -14.13 4.23 -7.82
C ASN A 57 -13.39 2.95 -7.37
N CYS A 58 -12.75 2.98 -6.21
CA CYS A 58 -12.03 1.83 -5.66
C CYS A 58 -12.94 0.61 -5.46
N ALA A 59 -14.21 0.82 -5.13
CA ALA A 59 -15.17 -0.26 -4.92
C ALA A 59 -15.58 -0.98 -6.21
N THR A 60 -15.59 -0.26 -7.36
CA THR A 60 -16.22 -0.74 -8.59
C THR A 60 -15.23 -0.99 -9.74
N LYS A 61 -14.04 -0.43 -9.67
CA LYS A 61 -13.04 -0.50 -10.75
C LYS A 61 -11.93 -1.52 -10.51
N CYS A 62 -11.92 -2.18 -9.35
CA CYS A 62 -10.99 -3.28 -9.10
C CYS A 62 -11.34 -4.46 -10.01
N VAL A 63 -10.31 -5.20 -10.46
CA VAL A 63 -10.49 -6.44 -11.23
C VAL A 63 -10.99 -7.60 -10.38
N LEU A 64 -10.86 -7.50 -9.07
CA LEU A 64 -11.38 -8.48 -8.12
C LEU A 64 -12.88 -8.25 -7.88
N GLU A 65 -13.61 -9.32 -7.63
CA GLU A 65 -15.02 -9.26 -7.25
C GLU A 65 -15.23 -8.35 -6.02
N GLN A 66 -14.38 -8.53 -5.02
CA GLN A 66 -14.30 -7.62 -3.88
C GLN A 66 -12.97 -6.87 -3.92
N SER A 67 -13.02 -5.56 -3.95
CA SER A 67 -11.83 -4.71 -4.04
C SER A 67 -10.81 -4.98 -2.93
N ALA A 68 -9.53 -5.02 -3.32
CA ALA A 68 -8.41 -5.06 -2.36
C ALA A 68 -8.22 -3.74 -1.59
N VAL A 69 -8.92 -2.68 -1.99
CA VAL A 69 -8.90 -1.40 -1.27
C VAL A 69 -9.84 -1.49 -0.07
N LYS A 70 -9.31 -1.19 1.11
CA LYS A 70 -10.04 -1.22 2.37
C LYS A 70 -9.91 0.11 3.10
N CYS A 71 -10.89 0.42 3.92
CA CYS A 71 -10.81 1.53 4.86
C CYS A 71 -9.94 1.12 6.04
N VAL A 72 -9.10 2.04 6.51
CA VAL A 72 -8.28 1.88 7.71
C VAL A 72 -8.33 3.14 8.56
N HIS A 73 -7.96 3.01 9.82
CA HIS A 73 -7.85 4.12 10.76
C HIS A 73 -6.42 4.61 10.89
N ALA A 74 -6.22 5.93 11.03
CA ALA A 74 -4.99 6.49 11.57
C ALA A 74 -4.92 6.29 13.09
N PHE A 75 -6.09 6.35 13.77
CA PHE A 75 -6.23 6.13 15.19
C PHE A 75 -7.36 5.14 15.44
N ALA A 76 -7.11 4.09 16.19
CA ALA A 76 -8.11 3.08 16.52
C ALA A 76 -9.18 3.62 17.48
N MET A 77 -8.79 4.43 18.46
CA MET A 77 -9.70 5.07 19.41
C MET A 77 -10.17 6.43 18.90
N CYS A 78 -11.48 6.66 18.94
CA CYS A 78 -12.12 7.93 18.65
C CYS A 78 -13.12 8.25 19.76
N GLY A 79 -13.08 9.51 20.20
CA GLY A 79 -14.11 10.08 21.08
C GLY A 79 -14.76 11.28 20.42
N TYR A 80 -15.66 11.95 21.05
CA TYR A 80 -16.26 13.25 20.66
C TYR A 80 -16.86 13.37 19.24
N CYS A 81 -16.73 12.37 18.38
CA CYS A 81 -17.26 12.38 17.03
C CYS A 81 -18.49 11.50 16.93
N ASN A 82 -19.64 12.11 16.71
CA ASN A 82 -20.93 11.42 16.60
C ASN A 82 -21.19 10.83 15.20
N LEU A 83 -20.33 11.11 14.22
CA LEU A 83 -20.52 10.66 12.85
C LEU A 83 -20.67 9.13 12.75
N CYS A 84 -19.75 8.40 13.37
CA CYS A 84 -19.78 6.94 13.41
C CYS A 84 -20.86 6.39 14.34
N THR A 85 -21.51 7.21 15.14
CA THR A 85 -22.57 6.81 16.09
C THR A 85 -23.97 7.12 15.62
N GLY A 86 -24.11 7.53 14.36
CA GLY A 86 -25.43 7.82 13.83
C GLY A 86 -25.84 9.28 13.96
N TYR A 87 -24.90 10.21 14.00
CA TYR A 87 -25.22 11.65 14.17
C TYR A 87 -26.20 12.22 13.14
N PHE A 88 -26.12 11.73 11.90
CA PHE A 88 -26.99 12.20 10.83
C PHE A 88 -28.35 11.49 10.77
N GLU A 89 -28.50 10.42 11.52
CA GLU A 89 -29.76 9.72 11.66
C GLU A 89 -30.39 10.08 13.00
N PRO A 90 -31.63 10.64 13.01
CA PRO A 90 -32.28 11.00 14.25
C PRO A 90 -32.53 9.81 15.17
N GLU A 91 -32.76 8.63 14.59
CA GLU A 91 -33.01 7.39 15.31
C GLU A 91 -32.17 6.23 14.72
N PRO A 92 -30.92 6.10 15.11
CA PRO A 92 -30.09 5.00 14.61
C PRO A 92 -30.62 3.66 15.12
N ASN A 93 -30.61 2.62 14.26
CA ASN A 93 -31.13 1.30 14.59
C ASN A 93 -30.37 0.64 15.74
N ALA A 94 -29.07 0.90 15.83
CA ALA A 94 -28.24 0.38 16.92
C ALA A 94 -27.08 1.35 17.22
N LEU A 95 -26.97 1.78 18.46
CA LEU A 95 -25.88 2.64 18.92
C LEU A 95 -24.52 1.92 19.04
N THR A 96 -24.53 0.60 18.99
CA THR A 96 -23.33 -0.24 19.08
C THR A 96 -22.63 -0.46 17.75
N THR A 97 -23.30 -0.11 16.64
CA THR A 97 -22.78 -0.25 15.29
C THR A 97 -22.43 1.10 14.72
N ALA A 98 -21.17 1.25 14.29
CA ALA A 98 -20.65 2.52 13.84
C ALA A 98 -21.03 2.79 12.38
N ALA A 99 -21.60 3.95 12.09
CA ALA A 99 -21.90 4.45 10.76
C ALA A 99 -22.69 3.48 9.82
N GLU A 100 -23.18 2.38 10.32
CA GLU A 100 -23.87 1.38 9.50
C GLU A 100 -25.16 1.92 8.93
N ASN A 101 -25.86 2.77 9.69
CA ASN A 101 -27.11 3.37 9.26
C ASN A 101 -26.97 4.53 8.30
N GLN A 102 -25.74 5.05 8.13
CA GLN A 102 -25.54 6.32 7.44
C GLN A 102 -24.44 6.29 6.40
N LEU A 103 -23.26 5.80 6.76
CA LEU A 103 -22.08 5.93 5.92
C LEU A 103 -21.63 4.61 5.34
N CYS A 104 -21.66 3.52 6.11
CA CYS A 104 -21.18 2.23 5.65
C CYS A 104 -22.31 1.37 5.09
N PRO A 105 -22.41 1.17 3.77
CA PRO A 105 -23.49 0.40 3.16
C PRO A 105 -23.41 -1.10 3.47
N THR A 106 -22.30 -1.58 4.00
CA THR A 106 -22.05 -3.00 4.29
C THR A 106 -21.88 -3.28 5.78
N ALA A 107 -22.13 -2.30 6.65
CA ALA A 107 -21.92 -2.42 8.10
C ALA A 107 -20.52 -2.92 8.50
N ALA A 108 -19.50 -2.55 7.71
CA ALA A 108 -18.12 -3.00 7.95
C ALA A 108 -17.46 -2.31 9.15
N ILE A 109 -18.01 -1.20 9.66
CA ILE A 109 -17.45 -0.47 10.81
C ILE A 109 -18.16 -0.95 12.07
N LYS A 110 -17.36 -1.43 13.02
CA LYS A 110 -17.85 -1.90 14.32
C LYS A 110 -17.31 -0.99 15.41
N ARG A 111 -18.13 -0.73 16.43
CA ARG A 111 -17.79 0.09 17.57
C ARG A 111 -17.85 -0.73 18.85
N SER A 112 -16.81 -0.62 19.67
CA SER A 112 -16.77 -1.20 21.02
C SER A 112 -16.54 -0.10 22.05
N PHE A 113 -17.29 -0.08 23.14
CA PHE A 113 -17.07 0.86 24.22
C PHE A 113 -15.75 0.51 24.94
N VAL A 114 -14.94 1.52 25.20
CA VAL A 114 -13.70 1.39 25.98
C VAL A 114 -13.87 2.09 27.32
N GLU A 115 -14.06 3.41 27.29
CA GLU A 115 -14.31 4.25 28.46
C GLU A 115 -14.98 5.55 28.00
N ASP A 116 -15.74 6.22 28.87
CA ASP A 116 -16.37 7.48 28.50
C ASP A 116 -15.32 8.60 28.30
N PRO A 117 -15.31 9.32 27.18
CA PRO A 117 -16.22 9.27 26.02
C PRO A 117 -15.70 8.42 24.83
N TYR A 118 -14.77 7.51 25.05
CA TYR A 118 -14.01 6.84 24.00
C TYR A 118 -14.60 5.51 23.59
N TYR A 119 -14.53 5.26 22.28
CA TYR A 119 -14.87 4.01 21.64
C TYR A 119 -13.73 3.55 20.76
N GLU A 120 -13.51 2.25 20.68
CA GLU A 120 -12.67 1.62 19.68
C GLU A 120 -13.51 1.33 18.43
N TYR A 121 -12.98 1.71 17.27
CA TYR A 121 -13.60 1.44 15.98
C TYR A 121 -12.75 0.45 15.21
N THR A 122 -13.35 -0.65 14.78
CA THR A 122 -12.70 -1.66 13.95
C THR A 122 -13.37 -1.74 12.59
N ILE A 123 -12.57 -2.05 11.56
CA ILE A 123 -13.07 -2.24 10.20
C ILE A 123 -13.04 -3.72 9.89
N ASP A 124 -14.20 -4.30 9.65
CA ASP A 124 -14.30 -5.64 9.11
C ASP A 124 -13.94 -5.61 7.62
N GLU A 125 -12.71 -6.05 7.32
CA GLU A 125 -12.19 -6.02 5.95
C GLU A 125 -12.92 -6.97 5.01
N GLN A 126 -13.61 -7.99 5.54
CA GLN A 126 -14.41 -8.90 4.73
C GLN A 126 -15.67 -8.19 4.20
N LEU A 127 -16.25 -7.33 5.01
CA LEU A 127 -17.43 -6.56 4.63
C LEU A 127 -17.07 -5.26 3.90
N CYS A 128 -15.88 -4.72 4.12
CA CYS A 128 -15.47 -3.46 3.53
C CYS A 128 -15.26 -3.58 2.02
N ILE A 129 -15.98 -2.80 1.24
CA ILE A 129 -15.87 -2.74 -0.24
C ILE A 129 -15.00 -1.59 -0.76
N GLY A 130 -14.42 -0.76 0.11
CA GLY A 130 -13.56 0.36 -0.31
C GLY A 130 -14.32 1.53 -0.95
N CYS A 131 -15.59 1.74 -0.65
CA CYS A 131 -16.45 2.76 -1.28
C CYS A 131 -16.16 4.21 -0.86
N ALA A 132 -15.29 4.41 0.12
CA ALA A 132 -14.86 5.72 0.64
C ALA A 132 -15.92 6.57 1.34
N LYS A 133 -17.18 6.16 1.48
CA LYS A 133 -18.23 6.96 2.13
C LYS A 133 -17.88 7.34 3.56
N CYS A 134 -17.38 6.40 4.35
CA CYS A 134 -16.93 6.66 5.71
C CYS A 134 -15.72 7.60 5.76
N VAL A 135 -14.80 7.48 4.79
CA VAL A 135 -13.64 8.38 4.66
C VAL A 135 -14.09 9.80 4.35
N GLU A 136 -15.05 9.96 3.43
CA GLU A 136 -15.62 11.26 3.09
C GLU A 136 -16.29 11.91 4.31
N GLY A 137 -17.15 11.18 5.00
CA GLY A 137 -17.82 11.66 6.20
C GLY A 137 -16.82 12.03 7.30
N CYS A 138 -15.86 11.17 7.59
CA CYS A 138 -14.83 11.40 8.60
C CYS A 138 -13.95 12.62 8.29
N ASN A 139 -13.65 12.87 7.02
CA ASN A 139 -12.86 14.06 6.64
C ASN A 139 -13.67 15.35 6.70
N ARG A 140 -14.97 15.31 6.41
CA ARG A 140 -15.81 16.54 6.42
C ARG A 140 -16.29 16.93 7.82
N PHE A 141 -16.62 15.94 8.61
CA PHE A 141 -17.38 16.18 9.86
C PHE A 141 -16.70 15.55 11.08
N GLY A 142 -15.72 14.70 10.89
CA GLY A 142 -14.98 14.01 11.95
C GLY A 142 -13.52 14.47 12.06
N ASN A 143 -12.73 13.66 12.74
CA ASN A 143 -11.30 13.92 12.96
C ASN A 143 -10.38 13.54 11.79
N GLY A 144 -10.94 13.06 10.68
CA GLY A 144 -10.17 12.65 9.51
C GLY A 144 -9.35 11.36 9.69
N SER A 145 -9.61 10.56 10.72
CA SER A 145 -8.84 9.34 11.01
C SER A 145 -8.97 8.27 9.92
N LEU A 146 -10.13 8.17 9.27
CA LEU A 146 -10.37 7.15 8.25
C LEU A 146 -9.70 7.50 6.92
N PHE A 147 -9.11 6.51 6.27
CA PHE A 147 -8.54 6.64 4.93
C PHE A 147 -8.52 5.28 4.21
N LEU A 148 -8.22 5.28 2.92
CA LEU A 148 -8.16 4.07 2.11
C LEU A 148 -6.73 3.57 1.96
N GLN A 149 -6.57 2.25 2.03
CA GLN A 149 -5.31 1.56 1.71
C GLN A 149 -5.57 0.37 0.80
N ILE A 150 -4.58 0.01 0.00
CA ILE A 150 -4.55 -1.28 -0.70
C ILE A 150 -4.01 -2.33 0.27
N ARG A 151 -4.75 -3.41 0.46
CA ARG A 151 -4.31 -4.56 1.23
C ARG A 151 -3.54 -5.50 0.31
N HIS A 152 -2.24 -5.62 0.55
CA HIS A 152 -1.34 -6.36 -0.33
C HIS A 152 -1.53 -7.88 -0.27
N ASP A 153 -2.05 -8.39 0.83
CA ASP A 153 -2.47 -9.78 1.01
C ASP A 153 -3.67 -10.18 0.13
N ARG A 154 -4.42 -9.19 -0.36
CA ARG A 154 -5.61 -9.36 -1.22
C ARG A 154 -5.37 -8.89 -2.65
N CYS A 155 -4.40 -8.01 -2.85
CA CYS A 155 -4.13 -7.40 -4.15
C CYS A 155 -3.36 -8.37 -5.06
N VAL A 156 -3.84 -8.56 -6.29
CA VAL A 156 -3.17 -9.41 -7.31
C VAL A 156 -2.06 -8.66 -8.07
N HIS A 157 -1.67 -7.49 -7.63
CA HIS A 157 -0.55 -6.69 -8.15
C HIS A 157 -0.54 -6.50 -9.67
N CYS A 158 -1.69 -6.16 -10.26
CA CYS A 158 -1.80 -5.88 -11.69
C CYS A 158 -0.70 -4.92 -12.16
N ASN A 159 -0.06 -5.22 -13.30
CA ASN A 159 0.96 -4.32 -13.88
C ASN A 159 0.36 -2.94 -14.15
N GLU A 160 -0.85 -2.89 -14.66
CA GLU A 160 -1.65 -1.69 -14.84
C GLU A 160 -2.91 -1.80 -13.98
N CYS A 161 -2.99 -0.94 -12.96
CA CYS A 161 -4.12 -0.96 -12.02
C CYS A 161 -5.33 -0.25 -12.65
N ALA A 162 -6.43 -0.97 -12.82
CA ALA A 162 -7.67 -0.42 -13.37
C ALA A 162 -8.24 0.73 -12.54
N ILE A 163 -8.07 0.68 -11.22
CA ILE A 163 -8.49 1.77 -10.33
C ILE A 163 -7.59 3.00 -10.56
N ALA A 164 -6.27 2.81 -10.66
CA ALA A 164 -5.31 3.91 -10.88
C ALA A 164 -5.65 4.70 -12.16
N ARG A 165 -5.99 4.01 -13.23
CA ARG A 165 -6.38 4.64 -14.52
C ARG A 165 -7.62 5.51 -14.43
N THR A 166 -8.52 5.21 -13.51
CA THR A 166 -9.81 5.91 -13.36
C THR A 166 -9.84 6.81 -12.13
N CYS A 167 -8.73 6.96 -11.42
CA CYS A 167 -8.64 7.77 -10.22
C CYS A 167 -8.56 9.26 -10.56
N PRO A 168 -9.59 10.07 -10.27
CA PRO A 168 -9.57 11.49 -10.65
C PRO A 168 -8.58 12.33 -9.82
N GLY A 169 -8.16 11.84 -8.65
CA GLY A 169 -7.17 12.50 -7.80
C GLY A 169 -5.74 12.05 -8.02
N ASP A 170 -5.50 11.15 -9.00
CA ASP A 170 -4.17 10.54 -9.24
C ASP A 170 -3.49 10.09 -7.93
N ALA A 171 -4.28 9.44 -7.08
CA ALA A 171 -3.84 9.04 -5.74
C ALA A 171 -3.06 7.72 -5.73
N PHE A 172 -3.10 6.93 -6.80
CA PHE A 172 -2.41 5.66 -6.88
C PHE A 172 -0.97 5.85 -7.34
N ARG A 173 -0.04 5.28 -6.60
CA ARG A 173 1.37 5.29 -6.99
C ARG A 173 2.05 3.97 -6.67
N ARG A 174 3.17 3.71 -7.34
CA ARG A 174 4.06 2.59 -7.02
C ARG A 174 4.92 2.98 -5.84
N VAL A 175 5.00 2.08 -4.87
CA VAL A 175 5.87 2.19 -3.69
C VAL A 175 6.70 0.92 -3.53
N PRO A 176 7.86 0.99 -2.87
CA PRO A 176 8.65 -0.20 -2.57
C PRO A 176 7.86 -1.20 -1.73
N ALA A 177 7.92 -2.50 -2.08
CA ALA A 177 7.27 -3.54 -1.30
C ALA A 177 7.81 -3.67 0.14
N SER A 178 9.02 -3.19 0.38
CA SER A 178 9.61 -3.11 1.73
C SER A 178 8.94 -2.08 2.63
N GLN A 179 8.27 -1.06 2.06
CA GLN A 179 7.52 -0.02 2.76
C GLN A 179 6.20 0.26 2.02
N PRO A 180 5.28 -0.70 2.03
CA PRO A 180 4.12 -0.67 1.14
C PRO A 180 3.00 0.25 1.60
N TYR A 181 3.05 0.75 2.84
CA TYR A 181 1.97 1.54 3.42
C TYR A 181 2.33 3.03 3.52
N LEU A 182 1.41 3.86 3.05
CA LEU A 182 1.48 5.31 3.17
C LEU A 182 0.53 5.74 4.29
N LEU A 183 1.09 6.34 5.32
CA LEU A 183 0.31 6.83 6.45
C LEU A 183 -0.33 8.18 6.11
N LYS A 184 -1.53 8.39 6.64
CA LYS A 184 -2.17 9.69 6.58
C LYS A 184 -1.53 10.60 7.64
N THR A 185 -0.91 11.69 7.19
CA THR A 185 -0.51 12.76 8.11
C THR A 185 -1.73 13.62 8.41
N THR A 186 -2.15 13.64 9.65
CA THR A 186 -3.15 14.60 10.12
C THR A 186 -2.44 15.93 10.30
N HIS A 187 -2.65 16.87 9.37
CA HIS A 187 -2.31 18.26 9.65
C HIS A 187 -3.33 18.75 10.69
N ALA A 188 -2.85 19.10 11.87
CA ALA A 188 -3.65 19.88 12.81
C ALA A 188 -4.02 21.20 12.10
N HIS A 189 -5.32 21.42 11.93
CA HIS A 189 -5.88 22.69 11.49
C HIS A 189 -5.97 23.63 12.69
#